data_e03f9dc985b233d89d74c294e3cf5f50
#
_entry.id   e03f9dc985b233d89d74c294e3cf5f50
#
_cell.length_a   1.000
_cell.length_b   1.000
_cell.length_c   1.000
_cell.angle_alpha   90.00
_cell.angle_beta   90.00
_cell.angle_gamma   90.00
#
_symmetry.space_group_name_H-M   'P 1'
#
loop_
_entity.id
_entity.type
_entity.pdbx_description
1 polymer ?
#
loop_
_entity_poly.entity_id
_entity_poly.type
_entity_poly.pdbx_seq_one_letter_code
_entity_poly.pdbx_strand_id
1 'polypeptide(L)'
;MAEDVLNKPWRPMASGRLTPDQAVRLLYFIHPLCFIVGIYVGGFVPYAVLTFFHVWYNEFGAAYNGVLKNIFNGVGIGCFFAGPLEVATGHSVFSGNAEGAVWVGLLMGAFGTTSHVQDFRDMEGDRAGGRSTIPLMMDEMAARVLAVAGVGCWTELTCRFWRAGWLQRSAPFVTGALLIANLMLDRTNAGDVRAWQLWSVWVLALMLLPIFAV
;
A
#
# COMPACT_ATOMS: atom_id res chain seq x y z
N MET A 1 6.86 16.23 9.19
CA MET A 1 8.21 16.80 8.94
C MET A 1 9.24 16.29 9.95
N ALA A 2 9.01 16.30 11.28
CA ALA A 2 9.98 15.79 12.26
C ALA A 2 10.37 14.32 12.03
N GLU A 3 9.40 13.46 11.71
CA GLU A 3 9.60 12.05 11.36
C GLU A 3 10.46 11.89 10.10
N ASP A 4 10.17 12.66 9.05
CA ASP A 4 10.92 12.55 7.78
C ASP A 4 12.37 13.00 7.92
N VAL A 5 12.67 13.94 8.80
CA VAL A 5 14.05 14.37 9.07
C VAL A 5 14.89 13.22 9.65
N LEU A 6 14.27 12.35 10.47
CA LEU A 6 14.94 11.17 11.05
C LEU A 6 14.96 10.00 10.09
N ASN A 7 13.81 9.62 9.55
CA ASN A 7 13.66 8.39 8.77
C ASN A 7 14.06 8.55 7.30
N LYS A 8 13.80 9.74 6.71
CA LYS A 8 13.92 9.98 5.26
C LYS A 8 14.42 11.39 4.94
N PRO A 9 15.64 11.77 5.41
CA PRO A 9 16.18 13.14 5.27
C PRO A 9 16.35 13.59 3.82
N TRP A 10 16.36 12.66 2.87
CA TRP A 10 16.47 12.94 1.43
C TRP A 10 15.16 13.38 0.77
N ARG A 11 14.01 13.28 1.46
CA ARG A 11 12.72 13.73 0.90
C ARG A 11 12.75 15.23 0.60
N PRO A 12 12.07 15.70 -0.47
CA PRO A 12 12.14 17.09 -0.92
C PRO A 12 11.86 18.11 0.17
N MET A 13 10.85 17.90 1.02
CA MET A 13 10.51 18.81 2.11
C MET A 13 11.49 18.69 3.28
N ALA A 14 11.88 17.48 3.67
CA ALA A 14 12.84 17.25 4.76
C ALA A 14 14.24 17.80 4.43
N SER A 15 14.64 17.71 3.17
CA SER A 15 15.92 18.25 2.65
C SER A 15 15.89 19.75 2.31
N GLY A 16 14.74 20.42 2.43
CA GLY A 16 14.60 21.83 2.08
C GLY A 16 14.52 22.13 0.58
N ARG A 17 14.50 21.09 -0.29
CA ARG A 17 14.38 21.27 -1.76
C ARG A 17 12.99 21.75 -2.20
N LEU A 18 11.98 21.57 -1.35
CA LEU A 18 10.61 22.01 -1.58
C LEU A 18 10.05 22.59 -0.27
N THR A 19 9.54 23.82 -0.32
CA THR A 19 8.84 24.41 0.82
C THR A 19 7.40 23.89 0.92
N PRO A 20 6.76 23.92 2.11
CA PRO A 20 5.35 23.57 2.26
C PRO A 20 4.44 24.36 1.32
N ASP A 21 4.64 25.67 1.18
CA ASP A 21 3.84 26.53 0.29
C ASP A 21 4.00 26.16 -1.18
N GLN A 22 5.21 25.77 -1.60
CA GLN A 22 5.43 25.30 -2.96
C GLN A 22 4.72 23.95 -3.20
N ALA A 23 4.76 23.04 -2.22
CA ALA A 23 4.06 21.76 -2.30
C ALA A 23 2.53 21.98 -2.43
N VAL A 24 1.95 22.86 -1.62
CA VAL A 24 0.52 23.18 -1.69
C VAL A 24 0.14 23.80 -3.04
N ARG A 25 0.91 24.75 -3.56
CA ARG A 25 0.64 25.33 -4.90
C ARG A 25 0.69 24.28 -6.00
N LEU A 26 1.65 23.35 -5.91
CA LEU A 26 1.76 22.25 -6.87
C LEU A 26 0.51 21.35 -6.84
N LEU A 27 -0.01 21.03 -5.65
CA LEU A 27 -1.24 20.25 -5.50
C LEU A 27 -2.47 20.97 -6.07
N TYR A 28 -2.59 22.27 -5.86
CA TYR A 28 -3.67 23.09 -6.44
C TYR A 28 -3.67 23.08 -7.98
N PHE A 29 -2.52 22.88 -8.60
CA PHE A 29 -2.41 22.77 -10.06
C PHE A 29 -2.64 21.31 -10.52
N ILE A 30 -2.01 20.34 -9.86
CA ILE A 30 -2.03 18.94 -10.30
C ILE A 30 -3.43 18.31 -10.12
N HIS A 31 -4.12 18.56 -8.99
CA HIS A 31 -5.41 17.93 -8.76
C HIS A 31 -6.47 18.29 -9.82
N PRO A 32 -6.71 19.56 -10.18
CA PRO A 32 -7.65 19.88 -11.25
C PRO A 32 -7.25 19.24 -12.59
N LEU A 33 -5.96 19.24 -12.92
CA LEU A 33 -5.47 18.62 -14.15
C LEU A 33 -5.78 17.10 -14.17
N CYS A 34 -5.50 16.39 -13.08
CA CYS A 34 -5.79 14.96 -12.97
C CYS A 34 -7.31 14.67 -13.02
N PHE A 35 -8.15 15.53 -12.42
CA PHE A 35 -9.60 15.42 -12.55
C PHE A 35 -10.06 15.56 -14.00
N ILE A 36 -9.55 16.56 -14.70
CA ILE A 36 -9.86 16.78 -16.13
C ILE A 36 -9.43 15.54 -16.95
N VAL A 37 -8.20 15.07 -16.78
CA VAL A 37 -7.71 13.86 -17.47
C VAL A 37 -8.59 12.66 -17.14
N GLY A 38 -8.95 12.46 -15.86
CA GLY A 38 -9.81 11.34 -15.43
C GLY A 38 -11.20 11.37 -16.06
N ILE A 39 -11.76 12.54 -16.33
CA ILE A 39 -13.07 12.66 -17.03
C ILE A 39 -12.95 12.21 -18.48
N TYR A 40 -11.89 12.56 -19.19
CA TYR A 40 -11.75 12.29 -20.62
C TYR A 40 -11.15 10.92 -20.94
N VAL A 41 -10.24 10.43 -20.09
CA VAL A 41 -9.50 9.18 -20.33
C VAL A 41 -10.10 8.00 -19.57
N GLY A 42 -10.78 8.26 -18.46
CA GLY A 42 -11.25 7.26 -17.49
C GLY A 42 -10.50 7.34 -16.16
N GLY A 43 -10.98 6.62 -15.16
CA GLY A 43 -10.38 6.61 -13.82
C GLY A 43 -10.77 7.81 -12.93
N PHE A 44 -11.81 8.57 -13.31
CA PHE A 44 -12.29 9.72 -12.53
C PHE A 44 -12.72 9.32 -11.12
N VAL A 45 -13.52 8.25 -10.98
CA VAL A 45 -14.03 7.81 -9.67
C VAL A 45 -12.89 7.33 -8.76
N PRO A 46 -12.00 6.43 -9.19
CA PRO A 46 -10.82 6.06 -8.41
C PRO A 46 -9.97 7.26 -7.99
N TYR A 47 -9.75 8.23 -8.88
CA TYR A 47 -8.97 9.42 -8.55
C TYR A 47 -9.69 10.33 -7.53
N ALA A 48 -11.01 10.49 -7.65
CA ALA A 48 -11.81 11.26 -6.67
C ALA A 48 -11.76 10.62 -5.28
N VAL A 49 -11.93 9.29 -5.21
CA VAL A 49 -11.81 8.52 -3.96
C VAL A 49 -10.39 8.66 -3.38
N LEU A 50 -9.36 8.48 -4.20
CA LEU A 50 -7.96 8.65 -3.78
C LEU A 50 -7.72 10.04 -3.20
N THR A 51 -8.19 11.10 -3.88
CA THR A 51 -8.01 12.48 -3.42
C THR A 51 -8.71 12.74 -2.09
N PHE A 52 -9.96 12.24 -1.93
CA PHE A 52 -10.69 12.34 -0.67
C PHE A 52 -9.92 11.69 0.50
N PHE A 53 -9.47 10.45 0.32
CA PHE A 53 -8.70 9.74 1.37
C PHE A 53 -7.32 10.35 1.59
N HIS A 54 -6.68 10.90 0.54
CA HIS A 54 -5.41 11.59 0.66
C HIS A 54 -5.52 12.86 1.53
N VAL A 55 -6.56 13.67 1.31
CA VAL A 55 -6.84 14.85 2.15
C VAL A 55 -7.10 14.41 3.59
N TRP A 56 -7.94 13.40 3.79
CA TRP A 56 -8.22 12.90 5.15
C TRP A 56 -6.96 12.36 5.83
N TYR A 57 -6.13 11.62 5.10
CA TYR A 57 -4.87 11.08 5.61
C TYR A 57 -3.92 12.18 6.12
N ASN A 58 -3.75 13.24 5.35
CA ASN A 58 -2.75 14.28 5.63
C ASN A 58 -3.29 15.40 6.53
N GLU A 59 -4.52 15.91 6.27
CA GLU A 59 -5.05 17.10 6.92
C GLU A 59 -5.85 16.79 8.19
N PHE A 60 -6.53 15.63 8.24
CA PHE A 60 -7.36 15.23 9.37
C PHE A 60 -6.69 14.19 10.28
N GLY A 61 -5.39 13.99 10.14
CA GLY A 61 -4.58 13.22 11.08
C GLY A 61 -4.77 11.70 11.04
N ALA A 62 -5.38 11.13 10.00
CA ALA A 62 -5.51 9.68 9.88
C ALA A 62 -4.14 8.97 9.83
N ALA A 63 -3.10 9.67 9.36
CA ALA A 63 -1.72 9.20 9.36
C ALA A 63 -1.14 8.90 10.75
N TYR A 64 -1.73 9.46 11.81
CA TYR A 64 -1.28 9.27 13.19
C TYR A 64 -1.85 8.00 13.84
N ASN A 65 -2.91 7.41 13.28
CA ASN A 65 -3.52 6.18 13.76
C ASN A 65 -3.14 5.01 12.83
N GLY A 66 -2.46 3.99 13.36
CA GLY A 66 -1.93 2.88 12.57
C GLY A 66 -3.00 2.07 11.84
N VAL A 67 -4.20 1.91 12.41
CA VAL A 67 -5.30 1.21 11.76
C VAL A 67 -5.83 2.02 10.57
N LEU A 68 -6.13 3.31 10.79
CA LEU A 68 -6.58 4.19 9.72
C LEU A 68 -5.51 4.35 8.62
N LYS A 69 -4.24 4.50 9.01
CA LYS A 69 -3.10 4.53 8.08
C LYS A 69 -3.11 3.31 7.16
N ASN A 70 -3.26 2.12 7.72
CA ASN A 70 -3.26 0.88 6.95
C ASN A 70 -4.49 0.76 6.03
N ILE A 71 -5.68 1.08 6.53
CA ILE A 71 -6.91 1.10 5.72
C ILE A 71 -6.75 2.07 4.54
N PHE A 72 -6.27 3.29 4.78
CA PHE A 72 -6.12 4.30 3.74
C PHE A 72 -5.02 3.94 2.74
N ASN A 73 -3.95 3.28 3.17
CA ASN A 73 -2.95 2.72 2.26
C ASN A 73 -3.58 1.66 1.34
N GLY A 74 -4.42 0.77 1.89
CA GLY A 74 -5.17 -0.21 1.11
C GLY A 74 -6.08 0.44 0.08
N VAL A 75 -6.89 1.43 0.49
CA VAL A 75 -7.77 2.19 -0.41
C VAL A 75 -6.97 2.90 -1.49
N GLY A 76 -5.88 3.58 -1.12
CA GLY A 76 -5.01 4.29 -2.05
C GLY A 76 -4.46 3.38 -3.14
N ILE A 77 -3.93 2.23 -2.75
CA ILE A 77 -3.45 1.22 -3.70
C ILE A 77 -4.59 0.69 -4.58
N GLY A 78 -5.77 0.41 -3.99
CA GLY A 78 -6.94 0.01 -4.78
C GLY A 78 -7.27 1.03 -5.86
N CYS A 79 -7.22 2.33 -5.56
CA CYS A 79 -7.44 3.38 -6.54
C CYS A 79 -6.35 3.40 -7.64
N PHE A 80 -5.09 3.14 -7.29
CA PHE A 80 -4.00 3.02 -8.27
C PHE A 80 -4.16 1.83 -9.23
N PHE A 81 -4.88 0.77 -8.83
CA PHE A 81 -5.23 -0.34 -9.72
C PHE A 81 -6.53 -0.08 -10.49
N ALA A 82 -7.55 0.42 -9.80
CA ALA A 82 -8.85 0.66 -10.40
C ALA A 82 -8.78 1.67 -11.56
N GLY A 83 -8.02 2.77 -11.40
CA GLY A 83 -7.89 3.78 -12.45
C GLY A 83 -7.36 3.24 -13.78
N PRO A 84 -6.16 2.64 -13.84
CA PRO A 84 -5.64 2.02 -15.05
C PRO A 84 -6.53 0.88 -15.58
N LEU A 85 -7.17 0.10 -14.72
CA LEU A 85 -8.08 -0.96 -15.13
C LEU A 85 -9.32 -0.39 -15.83
N GLU A 86 -9.91 0.70 -15.33
CA GLU A 86 -11.02 1.40 -15.97
C GLU A 86 -10.61 1.95 -17.35
N VAL A 87 -9.42 2.54 -17.46
CA VAL A 87 -8.88 3.02 -18.74
C VAL A 87 -8.68 1.87 -19.73
N ALA A 88 -8.11 0.76 -19.28
CA ALA A 88 -7.81 -0.38 -20.14
C ALA A 88 -9.07 -1.13 -20.62
N THR A 89 -10.09 -1.22 -19.78
CA THR A 89 -11.32 -1.97 -20.07
C THR A 89 -12.42 -1.11 -20.68
N GLY A 90 -12.32 0.21 -20.58
CA GLY A 90 -13.37 1.15 -20.98
C GLY A 90 -14.62 1.11 -20.09
N HIS A 91 -14.56 0.42 -18.94
CA HIS A 91 -15.68 0.23 -18.02
C HIS A 91 -15.27 0.56 -16.58
N SER A 92 -16.21 1.13 -15.82
CA SER A 92 -15.97 1.36 -14.39
C SER A 92 -15.79 0.03 -13.66
N VAL A 93 -14.77 -0.03 -12.79
CA VAL A 93 -14.54 -1.17 -11.89
C VAL A 93 -15.73 -1.41 -10.97
N PHE A 94 -16.47 -0.35 -10.62
CA PHE A 94 -17.65 -0.41 -9.74
C PHE A 94 -18.96 -0.74 -10.47
N SER A 95 -18.97 -0.73 -11.80
CA SER A 95 -20.17 -1.02 -12.61
C SER A 95 -19.79 -1.80 -13.87
N GLY A 96 -20.07 -3.09 -13.90
CA GLY A 96 -19.91 -3.92 -15.10
C GLY A 96 -18.69 -4.83 -15.15
N ASN A 97 -17.76 -4.74 -14.20
CA ASN A 97 -16.62 -5.65 -14.11
C ASN A 97 -16.49 -6.22 -12.69
N ALA A 98 -17.34 -7.19 -12.36
CA ALA A 98 -17.36 -7.81 -11.03
C ALA A 98 -16.01 -8.52 -10.70
N GLU A 99 -15.37 -9.15 -11.66
CA GLU A 99 -14.08 -9.83 -11.47
C GLU A 99 -12.98 -8.82 -11.15
N GLY A 100 -12.89 -7.73 -11.92
CA GLY A 100 -11.96 -6.64 -11.66
C GLY A 100 -12.21 -5.96 -10.31
N ALA A 101 -13.47 -5.75 -9.93
CA ALA A 101 -13.83 -5.19 -8.63
C ALA A 101 -13.38 -6.08 -7.47
N VAL A 102 -13.63 -7.39 -7.54
CA VAL A 102 -13.17 -8.36 -6.54
C VAL A 102 -11.65 -8.41 -6.48
N TRP A 103 -10.99 -8.40 -7.63
CA TRP A 103 -9.52 -8.39 -7.69
C TRP A 103 -8.93 -7.15 -7.01
N VAL A 104 -9.43 -5.95 -7.35
CA VAL A 104 -9.02 -4.71 -6.68
C VAL A 104 -9.28 -4.80 -5.17
N GLY A 105 -10.42 -5.33 -4.75
CA GLY A 105 -10.76 -5.56 -3.34
C GLY A 105 -9.78 -6.49 -2.61
N LEU A 106 -9.36 -7.58 -3.25
CA LEU A 106 -8.35 -8.50 -2.71
C LEU A 106 -7.00 -7.81 -2.51
N LEU A 107 -6.56 -7.00 -3.48
CA LEU A 107 -5.33 -6.21 -3.37
C LEU A 107 -5.44 -5.15 -2.27
N MET A 108 -6.57 -4.43 -2.19
CA MET A 108 -6.84 -3.48 -1.10
C MET A 108 -6.73 -4.14 0.27
N GLY A 109 -7.33 -5.33 0.42
CA GLY A 109 -7.26 -6.11 1.66
C GLY A 109 -5.83 -6.53 1.99
N ALA A 110 -5.10 -7.07 1.01
CA ALA A 110 -3.70 -7.48 1.19
C ALA A 110 -2.84 -6.30 1.66
N PHE A 111 -2.92 -5.15 0.98
CA PHE A 111 -2.20 -3.94 1.37
C PHE A 111 -2.67 -3.39 2.71
N GLY A 112 -3.98 -3.22 2.89
CA GLY A 112 -4.55 -2.61 4.09
C GLY A 112 -4.26 -3.38 5.37
N THR A 113 -4.01 -4.68 5.28
CA THR A 113 -3.73 -5.52 6.47
C THR A 113 -2.24 -5.85 6.66
N THR A 114 -1.40 -5.70 5.62
CA THR A 114 0.03 -6.07 5.71
C THR A 114 0.99 -4.90 5.53
N SER A 115 0.53 -3.71 5.11
CA SER A 115 1.41 -2.56 4.84
C SER A 115 2.17 -2.05 6.08
N HIS A 116 1.74 -2.42 7.29
CA HIS A 116 2.49 -2.11 8.52
C HIS A 116 3.87 -2.79 8.61
N VAL A 117 4.19 -3.71 7.68
CA VAL A 117 5.57 -4.22 7.52
C VAL A 117 6.57 -3.09 7.30
N GLN A 118 6.20 -2.00 6.64
CA GLN A 118 7.06 -0.82 6.49
C GLN A 118 7.33 -0.09 7.80
N ASP A 119 6.44 -0.21 8.78
CA ASP A 119 6.51 0.56 10.02
C ASP A 119 7.58 0.03 10.98
N PHE A 120 7.98 -1.25 10.86
CA PHE A 120 9.03 -1.82 11.71
C PHE A 120 10.35 -1.03 11.60
N ARG A 121 10.79 -0.71 10.39
CA ARG A 121 12.03 0.06 10.15
C ARG A 121 11.90 1.54 10.53
N ASP A 122 10.67 2.06 10.58
CA ASP A 122 10.38 3.48 10.79
C ASP A 122 9.98 3.78 12.26
N MET A 123 9.97 2.78 13.17
CA MET A 123 9.47 2.89 14.55
C MET A 123 10.06 4.04 15.36
N GLU A 124 11.34 4.33 15.23
CA GLU A 124 12.03 5.40 15.97
C GLU A 124 11.49 6.77 15.56
N GLY A 125 11.43 7.04 14.26
CA GLY A 125 10.91 8.30 13.75
C GLY A 125 9.39 8.44 13.94
N ASP A 126 8.63 7.35 13.84
CA ASP A 126 7.19 7.36 14.12
C ASP A 126 6.91 7.71 15.58
N ARG A 127 7.70 7.14 16.53
CA ARG A 127 7.61 7.48 17.95
C ARG A 127 7.96 8.95 18.20
N ALA A 128 9.04 9.45 17.59
CA ALA A 128 9.44 10.86 17.70
C ALA A 128 8.41 11.81 17.08
N GLY A 129 7.70 11.36 16.03
CA GLY A 129 6.63 12.08 15.35
C GLY A 129 5.26 11.99 16.05
N GLY A 130 5.15 11.28 17.17
CA GLY A 130 3.87 11.09 17.90
C GLY A 130 2.86 10.21 17.18
N ARG A 131 3.30 9.34 16.27
CA ARG A 131 2.44 8.40 15.55
C ARG A 131 2.22 7.12 16.34
N SER A 132 1.01 6.58 16.23
CA SER A 132 0.63 5.29 16.80
C SER A 132 0.48 4.27 15.68
N THR A 133 1.60 3.83 15.08
CA THR A 133 1.61 2.78 14.06
C THR A 133 1.37 1.40 14.66
N ILE A 134 1.00 0.41 13.84
CA ILE A 134 0.63 -0.93 14.34
C ILE A 134 1.68 -1.52 15.29
N PRO A 135 3.00 -1.54 14.97
CA PRO A 135 4.00 -2.06 15.91
C PRO A 135 4.23 -1.18 17.15
N LEU A 136 3.72 0.07 17.17
CA LEU A 136 3.73 0.94 18.35
C LEU A 136 2.44 0.86 19.18
N MET A 137 1.33 0.38 18.58
CA MET A 137 0.03 0.20 19.26
C MET A 137 -0.08 -1.13 19.98
N MET A 138 0.65 -2.14 19.53
CA MET A 138 0.68 -3.48 20.12
C MET A 138 2.12 -3.94 20.34
N ASP A 139 2.31 -5.11 20.94
CA ASP A 139 3.63 -5.74 20.99
C ASP A 139 4.21 -5.96 19.60
N GLU A 140 5.50 -5.68 19.42
CA GLU A 140 6.19 -5.81 18.14
C GLU A 140 6.06 -7.23 17.55
N MET A 141 6.18 -8.26 18.41
CA MET A 141 6.03 -9.64 17.96
C MET A 141 4.60 -9.93 17.51
N ALA A 142 3.60 -9.42 18.22
CA ALA A 142 2.20 -9.56 17.82
C ALA A 142 1.94 -8.90 16.46
N ALA A 143 2.52 -7.72 16.20
CA ALA A 143 2.43 -7.05 14.90
C ALA A 143 3.10 -7.87 13.78
N ARG A 144 4.27 -8.51 14.05
CA ARG A 144 4.93 -9.42 13.10
C ARG A 144 4.08 -10.66 12.80
N VAL A 145 3.50 -11.28 13.82
CA VAL A 145 2.59 -12.43 13.65
C VAL A 145 1.36 -12.04 12.83
N LEU A 146 0.79 -10.86 13.07
CA LEU A 146 -0.31 -10.34 12.27
C LEU A 146 0.07 -10.19 10.78
N ALA A 147 1.26 -9.63 10.50
CA ALA A 147 1.78 -9.54 9.13
C ALA A 147 1.95 -10.92 8.50
N VAL A 148 2.56 -11.87 9.20
CA VAL A 148 2.75 -13.26 8.75
C VAL A 148 1.43 -13.93 8.41
N ALA A 149 0.43 -13.81 9.29
CA ALA A 149 -0.91 -14.36 9.05
C ALA A 149 -1.56 -13.71 7.80
N GLY A 150 -1.43 -12.39 7.65
CA GLY A 150 -1.91 -11.66 6.48
C GLY A 150 -1.24 -12.13 5.20
N VAL A 151 0.09 -12.23 5.17
CA VAL A 151 0.85 -12.71 4.00
C VAL A 151 0.39 -14.11 3.58
N GLY A 152 0.27 -15.06 4.51
CA GLY A 152 -0.20 -16.40 4.22
C GLY A 152 -1.64 -16.42 3.69
N CYS A 153 -2.54 -15.72 4.37
CA CYS A 153 -3.96 -15.66 4.01
C CYS A 153 -4.17 -15.07 2.61
N TRP A 154 -3.57 -13.91 2.32
CA TRP A 154 -3.75 -13.24 1.04
C TRP A 154 -3.06 -13.98 -0.11
N THR A 155 -1.93 -14.63 0.14
CA THR A 155 -1.29 -15.51 -0.87
C THR A 155 -2.26 -16.59 -1.32
N GLU A 156 -2.88 -17.29 -0.39
CA GLU A 156 -3.81 -18.35 -0.72
C GLU A 156 -5.11 -17.83 -1.36
N LEU A 157 -5.71 -16.75 -0.81
CA LEU A 157 -6.94 -16.19 -1.34
C LEU A 157 -6.78 -15.69 -2.79
N THR A 158 -5.71 -14.97 -3.09
CA THR A 158 -5.45 -14.46 -4.45
C THR A 158 -5.14 -15.58 -5.43
N CYS A 159 -4.37 -16.59 -5.03
CA CYS A 159 -4.11 -17.77 -5.86
C CYS A 159 -5.39 -18.57 -6.15
N ARG A 160 -6.30 -18.71 -5.17
CA ARG A 160 -7.60 -19.35 -5.37
C ARG A 160 -8.51 -18.55 -6.29
N PHE A 161 -8.57 -17.25 -6.11
CA PHE A 161 -9.38 -16.37 -6.94
C PHE A 161 -9.03 -16.54 -8.42
N TRP A 162 -7.74 -16.51 -8.76
CA TRP A 162 -7.25 -16.68 -10.12
C TRP A 162 -7.14 -18.15 -10.56
N ARG A 163 -7.59 -19.12 -9.72
CA ARG A 163 -7.45 -20.56 -9.99
C ARG A 163 -6.04 -20.94 -10.42
N ALA A 164 -5.04 -20.26 -9.87
CA ALA A 164 -3.64 -20.42 -10.23
C ALA A 164 -3.17 -21.87 -10.09
N GLY A 165 -2.53 -22.41 -11.13
CA GLY A 165 -1.90 -23.71 -11.08
C GLY A 165 -0.64 -23.70 -10.21
N TRP A 166 -0.03 -24.86 -9.99
CA TRP A 166 1.13 -24.99 -9.08
C TRP A 166 2.32 -24.12 -9.49
N LEU A 167 2.55 -23.94 -10.78
CA LEU A 167 3.64 -23.11 -11.29
C LEU A 167 3.37 -21.62 -11.04
N GLN A 168 2.14 -21.16 -11.30
CA GLN A 168 1.77 -19.75 -11.05
C GLN A 168 1.77 -19.40 -9.55
N ARG A 169 1.43 -20.36 -8.69
CA ARG A 169 1.49 -20.21 -7.23
C ARG A 169 2.92 -20.07 -6.71
N SER A 170 3.91 -20.63 -7.41
CA SER A 170 5.29 -20.68 -6.92
C SER A 170 5.85 -19.31 -6.56
N ALA A 171 5.65 -18.28 -7.39
CA ALA A 171 6.17 -16.96 -7.15
C ALA A 171 5.60 -16.29 -5.87
N PRO A 172 4.26 -16.17 -5.67
CA PRO A 172 3.70 -15.63 -4.44
C PRO A 172 4.07 -16.44 -3.19
N PHE A 173 4.09 -17.78 -3.27
CA PHE A 173 4.44 -18.64 -2.13
C PHE A 173 5.90 -18.53 -1.75
N VAL A 174 6.83 -18.52 -2.71
CA VAL A 174 8.26 -18.39 -2.43
C VAL A 174 8.56 -17.01 -1.86
N THR A 175 8.07 -15.95 -2.48
CA THR A 175 8.30 -14.58 -1.99
C THR A 175 7.65 -14.34 -0.63
N GLY A 176 6.43 -14.87 -0.42
CA GLY A 176 5.76 -14.84 0.87
C GLY A 176 6.51 -15.60 1.96
N ALA A 177 7.02 -16.81 1.65
CA ALA A 177 7.83 -17.60 2.59
C ALA A 177 9.14 -16.90 2.97
N LEU A 178 9.83 -16.26 2.01
CA LEU A 178 11.02 -15.47 2.28
C LEU A 178 10.72 -14.26 3.17
N LEU A 179 9.62 -13.57 2.91
CA LEU A 179 9.16 -12.46 3.75
C LEU A 179 8.85 -12.92 5.18
N ILE A 180 8.09 -14.01 5.33
CA ILE A 180 7.73 -14.61 6.63
C ILE A 180 9.00 -15.00 7.40
N ALA A 181 9.92 -15.69 6.74
CA ALA A 181 11.19 -16.09 7.36
C ALA A 181 11.99 -14.86 7.84
N ASN A 182 12.10 -13.82 7.00
CA ASN A 182 12.82 -12.59 7.38
C ASN A 182 12.15 -11.88 8.56
N LEU A 183 10.81 -11.74 8.55
CA LEU A 183 10.06 -11.08 9.63
C LEU A 183 10.26 -11.78 10.98
N MET A 184 10.39 -13.09 10.99
CA MET A 184 10.49 -13.88 12.22
C MET A 184 11.92 -14.06 12.71
N LEU A 185 12.91 -14.14 11.79
CA LEU A 185 14.29 -14.50 12.13
C LEU A 185 15.21 -13.28 12.27
N ASP A 186 14.95 -12.19 11.55
CA ASP A 186 15.81 -11.00 11.59
C ASP A 186 15.02 -9.75 11.99
N ARG A 187 15.14 -9.41 13.27
CA ARG A 187 14.47 -8.25 13.89
C ARG A 187 15.39 -7.03 14.03
N THR A 188 16.48 -7.00 13.31
CA THR A 188 17.34 -5.83 13.22
C THR A 188 16.74 -4.78 12.27
N ASN A 189 17.13 -3.52 12.39
CA ASN A 189 16.70 -2.48 11.45
C ASN A 189 17.03 -2.85 9.99
N ALA A 190 18.20 -3.48 9.75
CA ALA A 190 18.55 -3.98 8.42
C ALA A 190 17.62 -5.12 7.96
N GLY A 191 17.18 -5.98 8.88
CA GLY A 191 16.16 -7.01 8.63
C GLY A 191 14.83 -6.40 8.28
N ASP A 192 14.41 -5.34 8.95
CA ASP A 192 13.16 -4.64 8.70
C ASP A 192 13.16 -3.89 7.35
N VAL A 193 14.30 -3.34 6.95
CA VAL A 193 14.48 -2.79 5.59
C VAL A 193 14.33 -3.90 4.55
N ARG A 194 14.92 -5.09 4.77
CA ARG A 194 14.74 -6.25 3.88
C ARG A 194 13.30 -6.76 3.88
N ALA A 195 12.64 -6.80 5.04
CA ALA A 195 11.23 -7.17 5.12
C ALA A 195 10.36 -6.30 4.22
N TRP A 196 10.58 -5.00 4.21
CA TRP A 196 9.89 -4.07 3.32
C TRP A 196 10.16 -4.34 1.84
N GLN A 197 11.41 -4.64 1.48
CA GLN A 197 11.78 -4.99 0.11
C GLN A 197 11.12 -6.31 -0.32
N LEU A 198 11.18 -7.35 0.52
CA LEU A 198 10.53 -8.64 0.27
C LEU A 198 9.02 -8.52 0.19
N TRP A 199 8.41 -7.67 1.04
CA TRP A 199 6.99 -7.37 0.98
C TRP A 199 6.61 -6.76 -0.38
N SER A 200 7.40 -5.83 -0.89
CA SER A 200 7.17 -5.23 -2.21
C SER A 200 7.26 -6.26 -3.35
N VAL A 201 8.22 -7.19 -3.27
CA VAL A 201 8.36 -8.29 -4.24
C VAL A 201 7.20 -9.27 -4.13
N TRP A 202 6.75 -9.62 -2.91
CA TRP A 202 5.59 -10.46 -2.68
C TRP A 202 4.31 -9.84 -3.25
N VAL A 203 4.08 -8.56 -3.00
CA VAL A 203 2.95 -7.84 -3.57
C VAL A 203 2.99 -7.85 -5.10
N LEU A 204 4.16 -7.59 -5.70
CA LEU A 204 4.33 -7.68 -7.16
C LEU A 204 3.98 -9.07 -7.67
N ALA A 205 4.39 -10.13 -6.96
CA ALA A 205 4.06 -11.50 -7.34
C ALA A 205 2.54 -11.77 -7.30
N LEU A 206 1.81 -11.20 -6.32
CA LEU A 206 0.34 -11.25 -6.32
C LEU A 206 -0.25 -10.52 -7.53
N MET A 207 0.23 -9.31 -7.82
CA MET A 207 -0.28 -8.47 -8.91
C MET A 207 -0.09 -9.11 -10.29
N LEU A 208 0.92 -9.92 -10.47
CA LEU A 208 1.21 -10.61 -11.73
C LEU A 208 0.37 -11.89 -11.95
N LEU A 209 -0.36 -12.38 -10.93
CA LEU A 209 -1.17 -13.59 -11.06
C LEU A 209 -2.14 -13.58 -12.26
N PRO A 210 -2.87 -12.49 -12.58
CA PRO A 210 -3.79 -12.45 -13.71
C PRO A 210 -3.13 -12.72 -15.07
N ILE A 211 -1.86 -12.33 -15.21
CA ILE A 211 -1.12 -12.47 -16.48
C ILE A 211 -0.89 -13.94 -16.85
N PHE A 212 -0.83 -14.80 -15.83
CA PHE A 212 -0.52 -16.21 -15.98
C PHE A 212 -1.73 -17.13 -15.71
N ALA A 213 -2.84 -16.54 -15.25
CA ALA A 213 -4.09 -17.27 -15.01
C ALA A 213 -4.91 -17.27 -16.30
N VAL A 214 -4.64 -18.24 -17.18
CA VAL A 214 -5.42 -18.49 -18.40
C VAL A 214 -6.13 -19.82 -18.27
#